data_786e0c567758c92baa0ccdc1579ec5f9
#
_entry.id   786e0c567758c92baa0ccdc1579ec5f9
#
_cell.length_a   1.000
_cell.length_b   1.000
_cell.length_c   1.000
_cell.angle_alpha   90.00
_cell.angle_beta   90.00
_cell.angle_gamma   90.00
#
_symmetry.space_group_name_H-M   'P 1'
#
loop_
_entity.id
_entity.type
_entity.pdbx_description
1 polymer ?
#
loop_
_entity_poly.entity_id
_entity_poly.type
_entity_poly.pdbx_seq_one_letter_code
_entity_poly.pdbx_strand_id
1 'polypeptide(L)'
;MNDLIGKYLETWNETDPARRQKLIAEVFAADAQYTDPLAEVRGRGAIDALIGAVQDQFPGFVFTPAGPVDAHHQQVRFAWGLGPDGAEPPVIGFDVAVTDEAGQIASVYGFLDKVPA
;
A
#
# COMPACT_ATOMS: atom_id res chain seq x y z
N MET A 1 6.58 -4.15 12.99
CA MET A 1 6.33 -4.09 11.52
C MET A 1 4.91 -4.48 11.12
N ASN A 2 4.31 -5.45 11.81
CA ASN A 2 2.92 -5.83 11.47
C ASN A 2 1.95 -4.65 11.62
N ASP A 3 2.09 -3.85 12.66
CA ASP A 3 1.23 -2.68 12.87
C ASP A 3 1.40 -1.65 11.76
N LEU A 4 2.63 -1.43 11.30
CA LEU A 4 2.91 -0.51 10.20
C LEU A 4 2.26 -1.00 8.90
N ILE A 5 2.37 -2.30 8.60
CA ILE A 5 1.78 -2.87 7.40
C ILE A 5 0.25 -2.83 7.47
N GLY A 6 -0.33 -3.06 8.65
CA GLY A 6 -1.77 -2.88 8.85
C GLY A 6 -2.22 -1.46 8.52
N LYS A 7 -1.49 -0.46 9.00
CA LYS A 7 -1.78 0.95 8.68
C LYS A 7 -1.54 1.26 7.21
N TYR A 8 -0.51 0.67 6.61
CA TYR A 8 -0.25 0.82 5.17
C TYR A 8 -1.45 0.36 4.35
N LEU A 9 -1.96 -0.84 4.61
CA LEU A 9 -3.14 -1.35 3.91
C LEU A 9 -4.38 -0.49 4.22
N GLU A 10 -4.49 0.03 5.43
CA GLU A 10 -5.56 0.94 5.81
C GLU A 10 -5.57 2.21 4.96
N THR A 11 -4.39 2.74 4.58
CA THR A 11 -4.33 3.91 3.68
C THR A 11 -4.91 3.60 2.32
N TRP A 12 -4.68 2.39 1.81
CA TRP A 12 -5.22 1.96 0.52
C TRP A 12 -6.72 1.69 0.57
N ASN A 13 -7.27 1.42 1.75
CA ASN A 13 -8.69 1.15 1.93
C ASN A 13 -9.51 2.39 2.33
N GLU A 14 -8.85 3.45 2.80
CA GLU A 14 -9.57 4.63 3.27
C GLU A 14 -10.08 5.45 2.10
N THR A 15 -11.40 5.59 2.00
CA THR A 15 -12.05 6.33 0.89
C THR A 15 -12.33 7.78 1.22
N ASP A 16 -12.30 8.17 2.49
CA ASP A 16 -12.45 9.59 2.86
C ASP A 16 -11.13 10.33 2.63
N PRO A 17 -11.09 11.35 1.75
CA PRO A 17 -9.83 12.01 1.40
C PRO A 17 -9.10 12.62 2.59
N ALA A 18 -9.80 13.24 3.53
CA ALA A 18 -9.17 13.88 4.68
C ALA A 18 -8.55 12.85 5.62
N ARG A 19 -9.25 11.75 5.90
CA ARG A 19 -8.73 10.65 6.73
C ARG A 19 -7.55 9.97 6.05
N ARG A 20 -7.63 9.76 4.75
CA ARG A 20 -6.55 9.12 3.99
C ARG A 20 -5.28 9.96 4.03
N GLN A 21 -5.38 11.27 3.85
CA GLN A 21 -4.23 12.17 3.93
C GLN A 21 -3.58 12.11 5.30
N LYS A 22 -4.39 12.03 6.35
CA LYS A 22 -3.88 11.92 7.72
C LYS A 22 -3.15 10.60 7.95
N LEU A 23 -3.70 9.50 7.48
CA LEU A 23 -3.04 8.18 7.56
C LEU A 23 -1.74 8.16 6.77
N ILE A 24 -1.73 8.73 5.56
CA ILE A 24 -0.53 8.82 4.74
C ILE A 24 0.57 9.60 5.48
N ALA A 25 0.22 10.70 6.14
CA ALA A 25 1.18 11.47 6.90
C ALA A 25 1.76 10.69 8.10
N GLU A 26 1.02 9.75 8.65
CA GLU A 26 1.51 8.88 9.72
C GLU A 26 2.41 7.76 9.20
N VAL A 27 2.09 7.20 8.04
CA VAL A 27 2.72 5.99 7.51
C VAL A 27 3.95 6.30 6.65
N PHE A 28 3.85 7.31 5.80
CA PHE A 28 4.88 7.62 4.79
C PHE A 28 5.72 8.82 5.19
N ALA A 29 7.02 8.74 4.91
CA ALA A 29 7.90 9.90 4.97
C ALA A 29 7.45 10.97 3.96
N ALA A 30 7.82 12.23 4.22
CA ALA A 30 7.34 13.35 3.39
C ALA A 30 7.72 13.22 1.90
N ASP A 31 8.88 12.62 1.63
CA ASP A 31 9.40 12.41 0.27
C ASP A 31 9.41 10.95 -0.13
N ALA A 32 8.54 10.14 0.45
CA ALA A 32 8.47 8.71 0.18
C ALA A 32 8.30 8.43 -1.31
N GLN A 33 8.94 7.38 -1.78
CA GLN A 33 8.85 6.92 -3.16
C GLN A 33 8.03 5.63 -3.21
N TYR A 34 7.13 5.56 -4.17
CA TYR A 34 6.32 4.37 -4.43
C TYR A 34 6.51 3.97 -5.89
N THR A 35 6.85 2.70 -6.12
CA THR A 35 7.07 2.17 -7.47
C THR A 35 6.41 0.81 -7.58
N ASP A 36 5.57 0.63 -8.59
CA ASP A 36 5.03 -0.66 -8.98
C ASP A 36 4.98 -0.76 -10.51
N PRO A 37 4.45 -1.86 -11.09
CA PRO A 37 4.46 -2.01 -12.56
C PRO A 37 3.67 -0.93 -13.31
N LEU A 38 2.75 -0.24 -12.65
CA LEU A 38 1.84 0.71 -13.29
C LEU A 38 2.16 2.17 -12.96
N ALA A 39 2.97 2.44 -11.91
CA ALA A 39 3.20 3.79 -11.45
C ALA A 39 4.55 3.94 -10.75
N GLU A 40 5.12 5.13 -10.86
CA GLU A 40 6.27 5.55 -10.07
C GLU A 40 6.01 6.98 -9.63
N VAL A 41 5.84 7.18 -8.33
CA VAL A 41 5.49 8.48 -7.77
C VAL A 41 6.31 8.79 -6.53
N ARG A 42 6.43 10.07 -6.20
CA ARG A 42 7.18 10.54 -5.03
C ARG A 42 6.38 11.60 -4.30
N GLY A 43 6.42 11.49 -2.97
CA GLY A 43 5.77 12.44 -2.07
C GLY A 43 4.35 12.05 -1.69
N ARG A 44 3.92 12.53 -0.54
CA ARG A 44 2.61 12.15 0.04
C ARG A 44 1.44 12.53 -0.86
N GLY A 45 1.49 13.71 -1.49
CA GLY A 45 0.40 14.15 -2.38
C GLY A 45 0.26 13.25 -3.61
N ALA A 46 1.38 12.85 -4.22
CA ALA A 46 1.36 11.96 -5.37
C ALA A 46 0.90 10.55 -4.99
N ILE A 47 1.29 10.06 -3.80
CA ILE A 47 0.84 8.78 -3.29
C ILE A 47 -0.66 8.81 -3.02
N ASP A 48 -1.17 9.87 -2.42
CA ASP A 48 -2.61 10.05 -2.19
C ASP A 48 -3.40 10.04 -3.50
N ALA A 49 -2.92 10.77 -4.51
CA ALA A 49 -3.55 10.80 -5.83
C ALA A 49 -3.58 9.42 -6.49
N LEU A 50 -2.49 8.66 -6.36
CA LEU A 50 -2.40 7.29 -6.89
C LEU A 50 -3.41 6.39 -6.20
N ILE A 51 -3.49 6.42 -4.86
CA ILE A 51 -4.43 5.60 -4.10
C ILE A 51 -5.86 5.92 -4.51
N GLY A 52 -6.20 7.20 -4.63
CA GLY A 52 -7.52 7.62 -5.06
C GLY A 52 -7.88 7.11 -6.46
N ALA A 53 -6.93 7.16 -7.38
CA ALA A 53 -7.13 6.64 -8.75
C ALA A 53 -7.38 5.13 -8.76
N VAL A 54 -6.65 4.37 -7.95
CA VAL A 54 -6.85 2.92 -7.85
C VAL A 54 -8.22 2.61 -7.24
N GLN A 55 -8.64 3.34 -6.21
CA GLN A 55 -9.97 3.16 -5.62
C GLN A 55 -11.08 3.45 -6.62
N ASP A 56 -10.92 4.47 -7.44
CA ASP A 56 -11.91 4.82 -8.48
C ASP A 56 -11.98 3.74 -9.57
N GLN A 57 -10.85 3.10 -9.88
CA GLN A 57 -10.79 2.04 -10.88
C GLN A 57 -11.42 0.74 -10.38
N PHE A 58 -11.38 0.48 -9.09
CA PHE A 58 -11.89 -0.76 -8.48
C PHE A 58 -12.91 -0.44 -7.38
N PRO A 59 -14.07 0.14 -7.73
CA PRO A 59 -15.06 0.55 -6.71
C PRO A 59 -15.55 -0.67 -5.91
N GLY A 60 -15.58 -0.53 -4.58
CA GLY A 60 -16.03 -1.59 -3.69
C GLY A 60 -14.99 -2.66 -3.38
N PHE A 61 -13.82 -2.60 -4.00
CA PHE A 61 -12.73 -3.53 -3.70
C PHE A 61 -12.00 -3.11 -2.44
N VAL A 62 -11.45 -4.09 -1.73
CA VAL A 62 -10.65 -3.87 -0.52
C VAL A 62 -9.31 -4.58 -0.63
N PHE A 63 -8.30 -3.99 -0.01
CA PHE A 63 -6.97 -4.60 0.13
C PHE A 63 -6.93 -5.41 1.42
N THR A 64 -6.44 -6.63 1.34
CA THR A 64 -6.34 -7.53 2.49
C THR A 64 -4.95 -8.17 2.54
N PRO A 65 -4.45 -8.54 3.74
CA PRO A 65 -3.20 -9.31 3.82
C PRO A 65 -3.36 -10.65 3.10
N ALA A 66 -2.32 -11.07 2.37
CA ALA A 66 -2.34 -12.31 1.59
C ALA A 66 -1.19 -13.25 1.97
N GLY A 67 -0.74 -13.19 3.20
CA GLY A 67 0.33 -14.06 3.71
C GLY A 67 1.06 -13.43 4.87
N PRO A 68 2.14 -14.07 5.35
CA PRO A 68 2.90 -13.56 6.47
C PRO A 68 3.72 -12.33 6.09
N VAL A 69 3.95 -11.48 7.08
CA VAL A 69 4.87 -10.36 6.98
C VAL A 69 6.24 -10.83 7.46
N ASP A 70 7.27 -10.54 6.71
CA ASP A 70 8.65 -10.88 7.06
C ASP A 70 9.50 -9.62 7.01
N ALA A 71 10.23 -9.35 8.08
CA ALA A 71 10.99 -8.11 8.22
C ALA A 71 12.35 -8.35 8.87
N HIS A 72 13.34 -7.61 8.38
CA HIS A 72 14.64 -7.52 9.05
C HIS A 72 15.26 -6.17 8.73
N HIS A 73 16.04 -5.64 9.69
CA HIS A 73 16.63 -4.32 9.54
C HIS A 73 15.52 -3.28 9.28
N GLN A 74 15.63 -2.50 8.23
CA GLN A 74 14.65 -1.47 7.90
C GLN A 74 13.73 -1.87 6.75
N GLN A 75 13.76 -3.13 6.34
CA GLN A 75 12.91 -3.59 5.25
C GLN A 75 11.90 -4.64 5.70
N VAL A 76 10.76 -4.63 5.03
CA VAL A 76 9.66 -5.55 5.29
C VAL A 76 9.06 -5.98 3.96
N ARG A 77 8.76 -7.26 3.83
CA ARG A 77 8.06 -7.78 2.67
C ARG A 77 6.72 -8.35 3.08
N PHE A 78 5.73 -8.22 2.20
CA PHE A 78 4.39 -8.72 2.46
C PHE A 78 3.61 -8.83 1.14
N ALA A 79 2.63 -9.72 1.12
CA ALA A 79 1.69 -9.86 0.01
C ALA A 79 0.32 -9.32 0.41
N TRP A 80 -0.43 -8.87 -0.59
CA TRP A 80 -1.77 -8.35 -0.39
C TRP A 80 -2.69 -8.84 -1.51
N GLY A 81 -3.98 -8.91 -1.20
CA GLY A 81 -5.02 -9.18 -2.19
C GLY A 81 -5.88 -7.95 -2.40
N LEU A 82 -6.37 -7.75 -3.61
CA LEU A 82 -7.35 -6.70 -3.94
C LEU A 82 -8.54 -7.35 -4.59
N GLY A 83 -9.71 -7.20 -3.99
CA GLY A 83 -10.94 -7.78 -4.50
C GLY A 83 -12.15 -7.36 -3.70
N PRO A 84 -13.34 -7.85 -4.08
CA PRO A 84 -14.54 -7.60 -3.30
C PRO A 84 -14.39 -8.17 -1.89
N ASP A 85 -14.97 -7.47 -0.91
CA ASP A 85 -14.91 -7.89 0.49
C ASP A 85 -15.53 -9.28 0.65
N GLY A 86 -14.81 -10.18 1.33
CA GLY A 86 -15.26 -11.54 1.58
C GLY A 86 -15.11 -12.50 0.40
N ALA A 87 -14.57 -12.05 -0.73
CA ALA A 87 -14.36 -12.89 -1.90
C ALA A 87 -12.87 -13.15 -2.13
N GLU A 88 -12.56 -14.19 -2.91
CA GLU A 88 -11.18 -14.44 -3.32
C GLU A 88 -10.68 -13.30 -4.19
N PRO A 89 -9.52 -12.67 -3.85
CA PRO A 89 -9.06 -11.52 -4.62
C PRO A 89 -8.59 -11.91 -6.02
N PRO A 90 -9.07 -11.20 -7.06
CA PRO A 90 -8.57 -11.39 -8.43
C PRO A 90 -7.17 -10.81 -8.65
N VAL A 91 -6.72 -9.92 -7.79
CA VAL A 91 -5.38 -9.33 -7.87
C VAL A 91 -4.60 -9.69 -6.62
N ILE A 92 -3.39 -10.17 -6.80
CA ILE A 92 -2.43 -10.42 -5.71
C ILE A 92 -1.18 -9.62 -6.01
N GLY A 93 -0.72 -8.86 -5.05
CA GLY A 93 0.51 -8.11 -5.14
C GLY A 93 1.50 -8.49 -4.06
N PHE A 94 2.73 -8.06 -4.25
CA PHE A 94 3.83 -8.28 -3.34
C PHE A 94 4.62 -6.98 -3.23
N ASP A 95 4.81 -6.50 -2.02
CA ASP A 95 5.53 -5.25 -1.78
C ASP A 95 6.73 -5.48 -0.86
N VAL A 96 7.79 -4.72 -1.13
CA VAL A 96 8.88 -4.51 -0.19
C VAL A 96 8.86 -3.05 0.21
N ALA A 97 8.76 -2.77 1.50
CA ALA A 97 8.83 -1.42 2.03
C ALA A 97 10.13 -1.24 2.82
N VAL A 98 10.72 -0.05 2.71
CA VAL A 98 11.91 0.34 3.46
C VAL A 98 11.53 1.50 4.36
N THR A 99 11.82 1.37 5.67
CA THR A 99 11.52 2.42 6.64
C THR A 99 12.73 3.30 6.90
N ASP A 100 12.46 4.53 7.35
CA ASP A 100 13.49 5.44 7.81
C ASP A 100 13.72 5.31 9.33
N GLU A 101 14.58 6.15 9.88
CA GLU A 101 14.91 6.14 11.30
C GLU A 101 13.71 6.53 12.19
N ALA A 102 12.75 7.25 11.64
CA ALA A 102 11.53 7.63 12.36
C ALA A 102 10.46 6.54 12.33
N GLY A 103 10.71 5.42 11.64
CA GLY A 103 9.76 4.34 11.52
C GLY A 103 8.70 4.56 10.45
N GLN A 104 8.86 5.58 9.61
CA GLN A 104 7.97 5.83 8.48
C GLN A 104 8.50 5.14 7.22
N ILE A 105 7.60 4.84 6.29
CA ILE A 105 7.97 4.22 5.03
C ILE A 105 8.64 5.27 4.13
N ALA A 106 9.91 5.02 3.78
CA ALA A 106 10.66 5.88 2.88
C ALA A 106 10.52 5.45 1.42
N SER A 107 10.33 4.16 1.16
CA SER A 107 10.12 3.65 -0.20
C SER A 107 9.34 2.35 -0.19
N VAL A 108 8.59 2.14 -1.27
CA VAL A 108 7.85 0.90 -1.52
C VAL A 108 8.19 0.43 -2.94
N TYR A 109 8.49 -0.85 -3.07
CA TYR A 109 8.76 -1.51 -4.36
C TYR A 109 7.73 -2.63 -4.50
N GLY A 110 6.80 -2.46 -5.44
CA GLY A 110 5.68 -3.35 -5.60
C GLY A 110 5.72 -4.17 -6.89
N PHE A 111 5.15 -5.37 -6.82
CA PHE A 111 5.03 -6.31 -7.92
C PHE A 111 3.62 -6.86 -7.96
N LEU A 112 3.19 -7.30 -9.12
CA LEU A 112 1.90 -7.97 -9.28
C LEU A 112 2.15 -9.45 -9.57
N ASP A 113 1.70 -10.32 -8.67
CA ASP A 113 1.87 -11.77 -8.78
C ASP A 113 0.71 -12.42 -9.52
N LYS A 114 -0.48 -11.84 -9.44
CA LYS A 114 -1.70 -12.32 -10.09
C LYS A 114 -2.53 -11.12 -10.52
N VAL A 115 -2.99 -11.15 -11.76
CA VAL A 115 -3.93 -10.15 -12.30
C VAL A 115 -5.08 -10.88 -12.99
N PRO A 116 -6.25 -10.21 -13.14
CA PRO A 116 -7.36 -10.82 -13.88
C PRO A 116 -6.96 -11.13 -15.31
N ALA A 117 -7.45 -12.26 -15.80
CA ALA A 117 -7.19 -12.71 -17.17
C ALA A 117 -7.89 -11.82 -18.20
#